data_ad5c0252bd084816e07aac75fd51176f
#
_entry.id   ad5c0252bd084816e07aac75fd51176f
#
_cell.length_a   1.000
_cell.length_b   1.000
_cell.length_c   1.000
_cell.angle_alpha   90.00
_cell.angle_beta   90.00
_cell.angle_gamma   90.00
#
_symmetry.space_group_name_H-M   'P 1'
#
loop_
_entity.id
_entity.type
_entity.pdbx_description
1 polymer ?
#
loop_
_entity_poly.entity_id
_entity_poly.type
_entity_poly.pdbx_seq_one_letter_code
_entity_poly.pdbx_strand_id
1 'polypeptide(L)'
;MFLDSEGNSRILAIWDQTIQTGTPPEGFFYGTEYTRDDINRALQSEDPYSIVPSRDEIGHGSSMAGVAAGSILDNGIGYLGAAPEADIVVVKLKQAKEYLRKFFMIPAGVPAYSETDIMLGVQYADHFADQAQTPVVICLGLGTNYGDHAGSAPLPSYLDAIASKRRRAVVVCGGNEGNAAHHFQGNLGPPGSPGSAAGIPVEIRVADDAEGFLLELWGNVPDVFTVSVRSPGGETIPPVRLGIRDSITYRFVYERTRVTIAGTLVEPASGEEVIVLRIDLPTPGIWTFQVEAVGDVHNGVFHMWLPITGFLNVPVQFLESTPYVTLTEPAMAKDVISVSTYNAANNSFYIDSGRGFTRTGAVNPDFAAPGVNVSTIRGKETGSSLSAALTAGAVAQFMEWAVVQGNNQMVATREIKNYFIRGASRSAGTSYPNREWGEDGIIVSS
;
A
#
# COMPACT_ATOMS: atom_id res chain seq x y z
N MET A 1 -7.98 25.46 7.39
CA MET A 1 -8.07 24.50 6.28
C MET A 1 -9.25 23.54 6.41
N PHE A 2 -9.60 23.08 7.59
CA PHE A 2 -10.73 22.18 7.83
C PHE A 2 -11.81 22.83 8.70
N LEU A 3 -12.20 24.05 8.33
CA LEU A 3 -13.26 24.81 9.01
C LEU A 3 -14.50 24.90 8.11
N ASP A 4 -15.66 24.91 8.75
CA ASP A 4 -16.92 25.24 8.11
C ASP A 4 -17.08 26.76 7.96
N SER A 5 -18.20 27.23 7.39
CA SER A 5 -18.49 28.61 7.18
C SER A 5 -18.69 29.42 8.48
N GLU A 6 -18.91 28.75 9.60
CA GLU A 6 -19.08 29.36 10.93
C GLU A 6 -17.77 29.37 11.72
N GLY A 7 -16.68 28.85 11.16
CA GLY A 7 -15.36 28.77 11.78
C GLY A 7 -15.18 27.58 12.74
N ASN A 8 -16.11 26.64 12.76
CA ASN A 8 -15.96 25.40 13.51
C ASN A 8 -15.19 24.33 12.71
N SER A 9 -14.62 23.38 13.42
CA SER A 9 -13.93 22.25 12.82
C SER A 9 -14.86 21.34 12.02
N ARG A 10 -14.47 20.97 10.80
CA ARG A 10 -15.07 19.84 10.05
C ARG A 10 -14.42 18.51 10.40
N ILE A 11 -13.35 18.50 11.21
CA ILE A 11 -12.85 17.28 11.81
C ILE A 11 -13.76 16.94 12.98
N LEU A 12 -14.55 15.87 12.82
CA LEU A 12 -15.52 15.39 13.80
C LEU A 12 -14.85 14.64 14.95
N ALA A 13 -13.79 13.90 14.64
CA ALA A 13 -13.02 13.18 15.64
C ALA A 13 -11.59 12.90 15.14
N ILE A 14 -10.66 12.80 16.09
CA ILE A 14 -9.29 12.32 15.88
C ILE A 14 -9.06 11.17 16.86
N TRP A 15 -8.79 9.96 16.35
CA TRP A 15 -8.21 8.90 17.15
C TRP A 15 -6.71 8.90 16.99
N ASP A 16 -5.99 9.39 17.99
CA ASP A 16 -4.54 9.34 18.05
C ASP A 16 -4.10 8.06 18.77
N GLN A 17 -3.62 7.08 18.02
CA GLN A 17 -3.13 5.81 18.55
C GLN A 17 -1.79 5.95 19.31
N THR A 18 -1.13 7.10 19.23
CA THR A 18 0.18 7.34 19.85
C THR A 18 0.06 7.88 21.29
N ILE A 19 -1.03 8.55 21.62
CA ILE A 19 -1.27 9.20 22.92
C ILE A 19 -2.10 8.29 23.81
N GLN A 20 -1.56 7.93 24.98
CA GLN A 20 -2.21 6.97 25.90
C GLN A 20 -2.77 7.64 27.17
N THR A 21 -2.76 8.96 27.25
CA THR A 21 -3.12 9.71 28.49
C THR A 21 -4.59 10.09 28.58
N GLY A 22 -5.33 10.00 27.48
CA GLY A 22 -6.76 10.31 27.41
C GLY A 22 -7.63 9.04 27.34
N THR A 23 -8.89 9.24 26.94
CA THR A 23 -9.87 8.15 26.80
C THR A 23 -9.81 7.56 25.40
N PRO A 24 -9.64 6.23 25.25
CA PRO A 24 -9.77 5.57 23.95
C PRO A 24 -11.19 5.70 23.40
N PRO A 25 -11.39 5.56 22.08
CA PRO A 25 -12.73 5.46 21.50
C PRO A 25 -13.51 4.27 22.08
N GLU A 26 -14.82 4.35 22.06
CA GLU A 26 -15.68 3.25 22.51
C GLU A 26 -15.40 1.95 21.73
N GLY A 27 -15.17 0.87 22.48
CA GLY A 27 -14.82 -0.45 21.91
C GLY A 27 -13.33 -0.64 21.58
N PHE A 28 -12.48 0.36 21.83
CA PHE A 28 -11.03 0.28 21.65
C PHE A 28 -10.29 0.39 22.99
N PHE A 29 -9.07 -0.15 23.07
CA PHE A 29 -8.36 -0.31 24.35
C PHE A 29 -7.08 0.52 24.45
N TYR A 30 -6.79 1.40 23.49
CA TYR A 30 -5.60 2.24 23.47
C TYR A 30 -5.81 3.50 22.62
N GLY A 31 -4.85 4.41 22.70
CA GLY A 31 -4.93 5.70 22.03
C GLY A 31 -5.82 6.69 22.79
N THR A 32 -6.02 7.85 22.22
CA THR A 32 -6.89 8.88 22.76
C THR A 32 -7.79 9.41 21.64
N GLU A 33 -9.08 9.52 21.92
CA GLU A 33 -10.03 10.18 21.02
C GLU A 33 -10.20 11.64 21.41
N TYR A 34 -10.17 12.52 20.42
CA TYR A 34 -10.51 13.93 20.55
C TYR A 34 -11.73 14.21 19.70
N THR A 35 -12.78 14.73 20.33
CA THR A 35 -14.05 15.04 19.69
C THR A 35 -14.00 16.40 18.96
N ARG A 36 -15.00 16.70 18.11
CA ARG A 36 -15.18 18.01 17.50
C ARG A 36 -15.19 19.15 18.54
N ASP A 37 -15.83 18.93 19.69
CA ASP A 37 -15.88 19.92 20.76
C ASP A 37 -14.51 20.19 21.37
N ASP A 38 -13.68 19.14 21.54
CA ASP A 38 -12.30 19.30 22.00
C ASP A 38 -11.48 20.11 21.00
N ILE A 39 -11.64 19.82 19.71
CA ILE A 39 -10.95 20.51 18.62
C ILE A 39 -11.39 21.97 18.55
N ASN A 40 -12.69 22.26 18.64
CA ASN A 40 -13.22 23.63 18.67
C ASN A 40 -12.73 24.43 19.88
N ARG A 41 -12.67 23.80 21.07
CA ARG A 41 -12.07 24.41 22.26
C ARG A 41 -10.59 24.70 22.06
N ALA A 42 -9.85 23.78 21.44
CA ALA A 42 -8.44 23.97 21.13
C ALA A 42 -8.23 25.14 20.15
N LEU A 43 -9.05 25.27 19.10
CA LEU A 43 -8.98 26.36 18.14
C LEU A 43 -9.21 27.74 18.76
N GLN A 44 -9.94 27.82 19.85
CA GLN A 44 -10.22 29.05 20.59
C GLN A 44 -9.22 29.36 21.72
N SER A 45 -8.30 28.40 22.01
CA SER A 45 -7.32 28.51 23.08
C SER A 45 -6.04 29.21 22.63
N GLU A 46 -5.40 29.96 23.55
CA GLU A 46 -4.04 30.47 23.33
C GLU A 46 -2.99 29.37 23.15
N ASP A 47 -3.21 28.20 23.77
CA ASP A 47 -2.40 27.02 23.61
C ASP A 47 -3.28 25.83 23.16
N PRO A 48 -3.51 25.68 21.83
CA PRO A 48 -4.34 24.59 21.30
C PRO A 48 -3.83 23.19 21.67
N TYR A 49 -2.52 23.03 21.76
CA TYR A 49 -1.90 21.74 22.00
C TYR A 49 -1.96 21.27 23.46
N SER A 50 -2.33 22.16 24.39
CA SER A 50 -2.66 21.74 25.78
C SER A 50 -3.99 20.98 25.85
N ILE A 51 -4.88 21.18 24.86
CA ILE A 51 -6.19 20.53 24.77
C ILE A 51 -6.15 19.34 23.81
N VAL A 52 -5.64 19.55 22.58
CA VAL A 52 -5.48 18.51 21.56
C VAL A 52 -4.00 18.39 21.17
N PRO A 53 -3.20 17.59 21.89
CA PRO A 53 -1.76 17.46 21.63
C PRO A 53 -1.42 16.64 20.37
N SER A 54 -2.41 16.08 19.69
CA SER A 54 -2.20 15.33 18.45
C SER A 54 -1.62 16.21 17.35
N ARG A 55 -0.54 15.75 16.71
CA ARG A 55 0.18 16.46 15.64
C ARG A 55 0.55 15.51 14.53
N ASP A 56 0.59 16.00 13.30
CA ASP A 56 1.19 15.30 12.16
C ASP A 56 2.64 15.75 12.00
N GLU A 57 3.57 15.00 12.55
CA GLU A 57 5.01 15.29 12.48
C GLU A 57 5.60 15.01 11.09
N ILE A 58 4.98 14.15 10.30
CA ILE A 58 5.42 13.75 8.96
C ILE A 58 4.86 14.68 7.88
N GLY A 59 3.61 15.14 8.08
CA GLY A 59 2.88 16.03 7.18
C GLY A 59 2.19 15.32 6.01
N HIS A 60 2.42 14.02 5.80
CA HIS A 60 1.82 13.25 4.71
C HIS A 60 0.30 13.13 4.86
N GLY A 61 -0.19 12.80 6.06
CA GLY A 61 -1.62 12.71 6.34
C GLY A 61 -2.33 14.04 6.14
N SER A 62 -1.72 15.14 6.58
CA SER A 62 -2.25 16.48 6.38
C SER A 62 -2.30 16.90 4.91
N SER A 63 -1.29 16.53 4.10
CA SER A 63 -1.30 16.72 2.64
C SER A 63 -2.45 15.96 2.00
N MET A 64 -2.62 14.68 2.33
CA MET A 64 -3.72 13.86 1.81
C MET A 64 -5.10 14.40 2.20
N ALA A 65 -5.31 14.70 3.49
CA ALA A 65 -6.58 15.24 3.98
C ALA A 65 -6.90 16.57 3.32
N GLY A 66 -5.89 17.42 3.11
CA GLY A 66 -6.01 18.66 2.39
C GLY A 66 -6.48 18.47 0.94
N VAL A 67 -5.84 17.56 0.21
CA VAL A 67 -6.20 17.24 -1.18
C VAL A 67 -7.61 16.62 -1.28
N ALA A 68 -7.98 15.76 -0.34
CA ALA A 68 -9.31 15.16 -0.32
C ALA A 68 -10.40 16.15 0.07
N ALA A 69 -10.21 16.95 1.14
CA ALA A 69 -11.29 17.68 1.79
C ALA A 69 -10.89 19.05 2.36
N GLY A 70 -9.81 19.66 1.86
CA GLY A 70 -9.39 20.99 2.31
C GLY A 70 -10.42 22.08 1.93
N SER A 71 -10.75 22.96 2.87
CA SER A 71 -11.55 24.17 2.58
C SER A 71 -10.74 25.17 1.78
N ILE A 72 -11.43 26.09 1.12
CA ILE A 72 -10.79 27.22 0.41
C ILE A 72 -9.86 27.97 1.37
N LEU A 73 -8.60 28.11 0.99
CA LEU A 73 -7.65 28.97 1.70
C LEU A 73 -7.59 30.31 0.95
N ASP A 74 -8.04 31.37 1.62
CA ASP A 74 -7.99 32.74 1.10
C ASP A 74 -6.58 33.37 1.30
N ASN A 75 -5.56 32.64 0.81
CA ASN A 75 -4.17 33.09 0.89
C ASN A 75 -3.58 33.46 -0.49
N GLY A 76 -4.44 33.77 -1.46
CA GLY A 76 -4.05 34.13 -2.82
C GLY A 76 -3.55 32.96 -3.69
N ILE A 77 -3.51 31.73 -3.16
CA ILE A 77 -3.08 30.54 -3.90
C ILE A 77 -4.28 29.74 -4.43
N GLY A 78 -5.49 29.98 -3.89
CA GLY A 78 -6.74 29.36 -4.35
C GLY A 78 -6.74 27.83 -4.15
N TYR A 79 -6.20 27.34 -3.02
CA TYR A 79 -6.20 25.90 -2.71
C TYR A 79 -7.60 25.43 -2.31
N LEU A 80 -8.05 24.35 -2.92
CA LEU A 80 -9.33 23.71 -2.64
C LEU A 80 -9.17 22.19 -2.73
N GLY A 81 -9.61 21.45 -1.71
CA GLY A 81 -9.72 19.99 -1.75
C GLY A 81 -10.87 19.53 -2.65
N ALA A 82 -10.83 18.26 -3.06
CA ALA A 82 -11.85 17.69 -3.96
C ALA A 82 -13.26 17.70 -3.33
N ALA A 83 -13.40 17.54 -1.99
CA ALA A 83 -14.66 17.63 -1.26
C ALA A 83 -14.57 18.64 -0.10
N PRO A 84 -14.57 19.95 -0.39
CA PRO A 84 -14.19 20.98 0.57
C PRO A 84 -15.19 21.16 1.73
N GLU A 85 -16.37 20.61 1.63
CA GLU A 85 -17.41 20.66 2.68
C GLU A 85 -17.62 19.34 3.40
N ALA A 86 -16.89 18.29 3.02
CA ALA A 86 -17.01 16.99 3.67
C ALA A 86 -16.51 17.04 5.12
N ASP A 87 -17.22 16.38 6.01
CA ASP A 87 -16.76 16.10 7.35
C ASP A 87 -15.60 15.08 7.34
N ILE A 88 -14.72 15.16 8.34
CA ILE A 88 -13.47 14.40 8.37
C ILE A 88 -13.37 13.63 9.69
N VAL A 89 -12.99 12.38 9.62
CA VAL A 89 -12.56 11.57 10.76
C VAL A 89 -11.11 11.17 10.54
N VAL A 90 -10.25 11.41 11.52
CA VAL A 90 -8.81 11.18 11.41
C VAL A 90 -8.39 10.03 12.31
N VAL A 91 -7.59 9.13 11.76
CA VAL A 91 -6.86 8.12 12.54
C VAL A 91 -5.37 8.38 12.38
N LYS A 92 -4.72 8.82 13.47
CA LYS A 92 -3.27 8.91 13.52
C LYS A 92 -2.71 7.57 14.01
N LEU A 93 -2.11 6.83 13.10
CA LEU A 93 -1.53 5.51 13.37
C LEU A 93 -0.29 5.61 14.27
N LYS A 94 -0.15 4.68 15.20
CA LYS A 94 1.09 4.53 15.97
C LYS A 94 2.13 3.76 15.16
N GLN A 95 3.40 4.05 15.41
CA GLN A 95 4.52 3.34 14.80
C GLN A 95 4.49 1.85 15.16
N ALA A 96 4.88 1.01 14.22
CA ALA A 96 5.06 -0.42 14.45
C ALA A 96 6.03 -0.67 15.60
N LYS A 97 5.73 -1.67 16.42
CA LYS A 97 6.55 -2.04 17.58
C LYS A 97 7.97 -2.43 17.14
N GLU A 98 8.93 -2.16 18.00
CA GLU A 98 10.35 -2.36 17.74
C GLU A 98 10.70 -3.77 17.24
N TYR A 99 10.05 -4.82 17.80
CA TYR A 99 10.29 -6.19 17.36
C TYR A 99 9.85 -6.44 15.91
N LEU A 100 8.76 -5.80 15.45
CA LEU A 100 8.31 -5.87 14.06
C LEU A 100 9.29 -5.12 13.14
N ARG A 101 9.67 -3.90 13.54
CA ARG A 101 10.66 -3.11 12.80
C ARG A 101 11.97 -3.88 12.60
N LYS A 102 12.45 -4.54 13.66
CA LYS A 102 13.64 -5.40 13.61
C LYS A 102 13.44 -6.63 12.74
N PHE A 103 12.27 -7.26 12.83
CA PHE A 103 11.94 -8.41 11.99
C PHE A 103 11.98 -8.05 10.52
N PHE A 104 11.31 -6.97 10.15
CA PHE A 104 11.24 -6.47 8.77
C PHE A 104 12.45 -5.61 8.35
N MET A 105 13.44 -5.47 9.21
CA MET A 105 14.69 -4.73 8.95
C MET A 105 14.45 -3.27 8.54
N ILE A 106 13.41 -2.64 9.08
CA ILE A 106 13.03 -1.27 8.76
C ILE A 106 14.02 -0.30 9.40
N PRO A 107 14.66 0.60 8.63
CA PRO A 107 15.66 1.53 9.15
C PRO A 107 15.10 2.44 10.25
N ALA A 108 15.95 2.89 11.14
CA ALA A 108 15.56 3.82 12.20
C ALA A 108 14.99 5.12 11.62
N GLY A 109 13.92 5.64 12.23
CA GLY A 109 13.30 6.90 11.82
C GLY A 109 12.35 6.79 10.62
N VAL A 110 12.34 5.67 9.89
CA VAL A 110 11.39 5.45 8.77
C VAL A 110 10.00 5.16 9.33
N PRO A 111 8.94 5.86 8.88
CA PRO A 111 7.58 5.54 9.29
C PRO A 111 7.17 4.15 8.84
N ALA A 112 6.63 3.37 9.79
CA ALA A 112 6.08 2.04 9.52
C ALA A 112 4.99 1.72 10.52
N TYR A 113 3.93 1.06 10.05
CA TYR A 113 2.73 0.81 10.83
C TYR A 113 2.41 -0.67 10.83
N SER A 114 1.81 -1.15 11.93
CA SER A 114 1.34 -2.53 12.01
C SER A 114 0.03 -2.67 11.24
N GLU A 115 -0.10 -3.72 10.45
CA GLU A 115 -1.32 -4.06 9.74
C GLU A 115 -2.54 -4.09 10.67
N THR A 116 -2.39 -4.67 11.87
CA THR A 116 -3.48 -4.71 12.86
C THR A 116 -3.91 -3.33 13.33
N ASP A 117 -2.99 -2.38 13.47
CA ASP A 117 -3.33 -1.00 13.85
C ASP A 117 -4.04 -0.25 12.74
N ILE A 118 -3.71 -0.56 11.47
CA ILE A 118 -4.42 -0.05 10.30
C ILE A 118 -5.84 -0.63 10.26
N MET A 119 -6.01 -1.94 10.43
CA MET A 119 -7.32 -2.59 10.47
C MET A 119 -8.22 -2.00 11.58
N LEU A 120 -7.67 -1.77 12.76
CA LEU A 120 -8.38 -1.11 13.85
C LEU A 120 -8.75 0.34 13.50
N GLY A 121 -7.88 1.06 12.79
CA GLY A 121 -8.18 2.40 12.26
C GLY A 121 -9.36 2.41 11.29
N VAL A 122 -9.39 1.44 10.39
CA VAL A 122 -10.52 1.23 9.46
C VAL A 122 -11.80 0.85 10.21
N GLN A 123 -11.69 -0.02 11.21
CA GLN A 123 -12.81 -0.38 12.09
C GLN A 123 -13.38 0.83 12.82
N TYR A 124 -12.53 1.71 13.33
CA TYR A 124 -12.93 2.94 13.98
C TYR A 124 -13.74 3.86 13.04
N ALA A 125 -13.25 4.07 11.81
CA ALA A 125 -13.95 4.89 10.83
C ALA A 125 -15.32 4.28 10.44
N ASP A 126 -15.38 2.97 10.29
CA ASP A 126 -16.62 2.23 9.99
C ASP A 126 -17.63 2.34 11.15
N HIS A 127 -17.16 2.15 12.39
CA HIS A 127 -17.99 2.26 13.60
C HIS A 127 -18.51 3.69 13.81
N PHE A 128 -17.65 4.69 13.60
CA PHE A 128 -18.02 6.10 13.66
C PHE A 128 -19.16 6.43 12.68
N ALA A 129 -19.05 5.93 11.45
CA ALA A 129 -20.07 6.14 10.43
C ALA A 129 -21.41 5.43 10.76
N ASP A 130 -21.34 4.26 11.42
CA ASP A 130 -22.55 3.57 11.90
C ASP A 130 -23.25 4.36 13.03
N GLN A 131 -22.48 4.89 13.97
CA GLN A 131 -23.03 5.72 15.06
C GLN A 131 -23.60 7.04 14.53
N ALA A 132 -22.92 7.70 13.60
CA ALA A 132 -23.37 8.94 13.00
C ALA A 132 -24.45 8.74 11.92
N GLN A 133 -24.78 7.50 11.54
CA GLN A 133 -25.74 7.14 10.47
C GLN A 133 -25.44 7.83 9.14
N THR A 134 -24.14 8.04 8.84
CA THR A 134 -23.64 8.77 7.66
C THR A 134 -22.86 7.84 6.73
N PRO A 135 -22.80 8.12 5.41
CA PRO A 135 -21.86 7.43 4.54
C PRO A 135 -20.40 7.81 4.89
N VAL A 136 -19.46 6.90 4.60
CA VAL A 136 -18.04 7.16 4.81
C VAL A 136 -17.19 6.70 3.62
N VAL A 137 -16.19 7.51 3.31
CA VAL A 137 -15.09 7.16 2.39
C VAL A 137 -13.82 6.99 3.20
N ILE A 138 -13.28 5.78 3.21
CA ILE A 138 -12.02 5.43 3.88
C ILE A 138 -10.90 5.54 2.86
N CYS A 139 -9.89 6.37 3.12
CA CYS A 139 -8.76 6.60 2.24
C CYS A 139 -7.47 6.09 2.87
N LEU A 140 -6.78 5.17 2.21
CA LEU A 140 -5.51 4.61 2.63
C LEU A 140 -4.41 4.99 1.63
N GLY A 141 -3.49 5.87 2.06
CA GLY A 141 -2.34 6.32 1.26
C GLY A 141 -1.02 5.69 1.68
N LEU A 142 -1.04 4.42 2.05
CA LEU A 142 0.11 3.64 2.47
C LEU A 142 0.06 2.24 1.85
N GLY A 143 1.22 1.58 1.79
CA GLY A 143 1.30 0.23 1.24
C GLY A 143 2.64 -0.43 1.49
N THR A 144 2.73 -1.71 1.13
CA THR A 144 3.93 -2.53 1.26
C THR A 144 4.07 -3.49 0.08
N ASN A 145 5.31 -3.96 -0.18
CA ASN A 145 5.57 -5.05 -1.12
C ASN A 145 5.53 -6.43 -0.44
N TYR A 146 5.27 -6.49 0.86
CA TYR A 146 5.09 -7.77 1.53
C TYR A 146 3.68 -8.29 1.31
N GLY A 147 3.58 -9.60 1.06
CA GLY A 147 2.32 -10.26 0.83
C GLY A 147 2.24 -10.97 -0.52
N ASP A 148 1.12 -11.61 -0.77
CA ASP A 148 0.93 -12.50 -1.93
C ASP A 148 0.68 -11.76 -3.26
N HIS A 149 0.50 -10.45 -3.24
CA HIS A 149 0.14 -9.64 -4.40
C HIS A 149 -1.08 -10.18 -5.20
N ALA A 150 -1.95 -10.91 -4.51
CA ALA A 150 -3.21 -11.45 -5.04
C ALA A 150 -4.44 -10.97 -4.27
N GLY A 151 -4.23 -10.25 -3.16
CA GLY A 151 -5.30 -9.68 -2.34
C GLY A 151 -5.88 -10.64 -1.31
N SER A 152 -5.21 -11.77 -1.02
CA SER A 152 -5.67 -12.73 0.01
C SER A 152 -5.10 -12.46 1.41
N ALA A 153 -4.12 -11.55 1.54
CA ALA A 153 -3.57 -11.12 2.82
C ALA A 153 -4.66 -10.56 3.77
N PRO A 154 -4.42 -10.54 5.10
CA PRO A 154 -5.45 -10.14 6.07
C PRO A 154 -6.02 -8.73 5.85
N LEU A 155 -5.18 -7.73 5.57
CA LEU A 155 -5.65 -6.36 5.35
C LEU A 155 -6.50 -6.22 4.08
N PRO A 156 -6.09 -6.67 2.88
CA PRO A 156 -6.94 -6.68 1.70
C PRO A 156 -8.29 -7.37 1.93
N SER A 157 -8.29 -8.56 2.51
CA SER A 157 -9.52 -9.31 2.81
C SER A 157 -10.44 -8.56 3.79
N TYR A 158 -9.86 -7.87 4.77
CA TYR A 158 -10.63 -7.04 5.69
C TYR A 158 -11.23 -5.81 5.00
N LEU A 159 -10.46 -5.16 4.12
CA LEU A 159 -10.95 -4.02 3.35
C LEU A 159 -12.07 -4.43 2.40
N ASP A 160 -12.02 -5.61 1.79
CA ASP A 160 -13.10 -6.16 0.96
C ASP A 160 -14.39 -6.36 1.77
N ALA A 161 -14.26 -6.85 3.01
CA ALA A 161 -15.42 -6.98 3.91
C ALA A 161 -16.05 -5.62 4.24
N ILE A 162 -15.25 -4.58 4.49
CA ILE A 162 -15.74 -3.20 4.70
C ILE A 162 -16.32 -2.63 3.41
N ALA A 163 -15.63 -2.77 2.28
CA ALA A 163 -16.06 -2.26 0.98
C ALA A 163 -17.40 -2.86 0.50
N SER A 164 -17.71 -4.08 0.94
CA SER A 164 -18.98 -4.74 0.65
C SER A 164 -20.19 -4.17 1.41
N LYS A 165 -19.95 -3.42 2.48
CA LYS A 165 -21.01 -2.78 3.26
C LYS A 165 -21.62 -1.62 2.48
N ARG A 166 -22.92 -1.41 2.69
CA ARG A 166 -23.63 -0.26 2.13
C ARG A 166 -23.17 1.04 2.76
N ARG A 167 -23.19 2.12 1.98
CA ARG A 167 -22.77 3.46 2.40
C ARG A 167 -21.29 3.50 2.82
N ARG A 168 -20.48 2.55 2.33
CA ARG A 168 -19.03 2.50 2.52
C ARG A 168 -18.33 2.58 1.19
N ALA A 169 -17.27 3.36 1.16
CA ALA A 169 -16.30 3.36 0.07
C ALA A 169 -14.90 3.24 0.65
N VAL A 170 -14.06 2.42 0.01
CA VAL A 170 -12.66 2.26 0.39
C VAL A 170 -11.80 2.59 -0.83
N VAL A 171 -10.92 3.57 -0.68
CA VAL A 171 -9.98 4.03 -1.73
C VAL A 171 -8.56 3.76 -1.27
N VAL A 172 -7.76 3.12 -2.10
CA VAL A 172 -6.37 2.75 -1.81
C VAL A 172 -5.42 3.19 -2.92
N CYS A 173 -4.21 3.57 -2.54
CA CYS A 173 -3.18 3.97 -3.51
C CYS A 173 -2.46 2.75 -4.09
N GLY A 174 -2.09 2.82 -5.37
CA GLY A 174 -1.37 1.75 -6.08
C GLY A 174 0.12 1.61 -5.73
N GLY A 175 0.68 2.54 -4.93
CA GLY A 175 2.11 2.54 -4.58
C GLY A 175 2.98 3.29 -5.58
N ASN A 176 4.28 3.41 -5.25
CA ASN A 176 5.28 4.16 -6.01
C ASN A 176 6.50 3.29 -6.36
N GLU A 177 6.31 1.99 -6.57
CA GLU A 177 7.38 1.01 -6.77
C GLU A 177 7.54 0.56 -8.24
N GLY A 178 6.79 1.17 -9.17
CA GLY A 178 6.77 0.76 -10.57
C GLY A 178 8.11 0.85 -11.31
N ASN A 179 9.02 1.71 -10.85
CA ASN A 179 10.37 1.88 -11.42
C ASN A 179 11.49 1.58 -10.42
N ALA A 180 11.16 1.02 -9.26
CA ALA A 180 12.12 0.77 -8.19
C ALA A 180 13.03 -0.44 -8.44
N ALA A 181 12.70 -1.28 -9.43
CA ALA A 181 13.36 -2.56 -9.69
C ALA A 181 13.25 -3.55 -8.51
N HIS A 182 12.10 -3.55 -7.85
CA HIS A 182 11.82 -4.38 -6.67
C HIS A 182 10.95 -5.60 -6.94
N HIS A 183 10.65 -5.89 -8.19
CA HIS A 183 9.91 -7.08 -8.57
C HIS A 183 10.62 -7.85 -9.69
N PHE A 184 10.70 -9.17 -9.54
CA PHE A 184 11.17 -10.13 -10.53
C PHE A 184 10.09 -11.19 -10.78
N GLN A 185 9.88 -11.57 -12.03
CA GLN A 185 9.02 -12.68 -12.41
C GLN A 185 9.83 -13.70 -13.22
N GLY A 186 9.87 -14.94 -12.75
CA GLY A 186 10.49 -16.06 -13.45
C GLY A 186 9.46 -17.07 -13.97
N ASN A 187 9.87 -17.86 -14.96
CA ASN A 187 9.09 -19.00 -15.44
C ASN A 187 10.03 -20.14 -15.85
N LEU A 188 10.05 -21.19 -15.04
CA LEU A 188 10.85 -22.39 -15.31
C LEU A 188 10.37 -23.19 -16.54
N GLY A 189 9.13 -22.94 -16.97
CA GLY A 189 8.51 -23.65 -18.09
C GLY A 189 8.26 -25.14 -17.83
N PRO A 190 7.58 -25.81 -18.75
CA PRO A 190 7.33 -27.25 -18.65
C PRO A 190 8.63 -28.08 -18.80
N PRO A 191 8.62 -29.36 -18.41
CA PRO A 191 9.76 -30.26 -18.57
C PRO A 191 10.33 -30.23 -20.00
N GLY A 192 11.66 -30.05 -20.10
CA GLY A 192 12.36 -29.95 -21.40
C GLY A 192 12.51 -28.55 -21.95
N SER A 193 11.95 -27.52 -21.32
CA SER A 193 12.25 -26.12 -21.64
C SER A 193 13.66 -25.73 -21.13
N PRO A 194 14.33 -24.71 -21.73
CA PRO A 194 15.69 -24.33 -21.33
C PRO A 194 15.85 -23.97 -19.83
N GLY A 195 14.79 -23.53 -19.15
CA GLY A 195 14.81 -23.17 -17.72
C GLY A 195 14.49 -24.33 -16.77
N SER A 196 13.87 -25.43 -17.26
CA SER A 196 13.35 -26.48 -16.39
C SER A 196 14.43 -27.36 -15.75
N ALA A 197 15.60 -27.50 -16.38
CA ALA A 197 16.66 -28.40 -15.92
C ALA A 197 17.77 -27.70 -15.12
N ALA A 198 17.97 -26.38 -15.30
CA ALA A 198 19.09 -25.63 -14.71
C ALA A 198 18.65 -24.60 -13.66
N GLY A 199 17.34 -24.41 -13.48
CA GLY A 199 16.80 -23.31 -12.69
C GLY A 199 17.00 -21.92 -13.31
N ILE A 200 16.52 -20.88 -12.64
CA ILE A 200 16.65 -19.49 -13.06
C ILE A 200 17.51 -18.74 -12.07
N PRO A 201 18.65 -18.15 -12.51
CA PRO A 201 19.42 -17.26 -11.65
C PRO A 201 18.72 -15.90 -11.56
N VAL A 202 18.45 -15.45 -10.35
CA VAL A 202 17.90 -14.13 -10.04
C VAL A 202 19.00 -13.31 -9.39
N GLU A 203 19.42 -12.24 -10.04
CA GLU A 203 20.53 -11.41 -9.59
C GLU A 203 20.02 -10.13 -8.95
N ILE A 204 20.55 -9.85 -7.75
CA ILE A 204 20.24 -8.65 -6.96
C ILE A 204 21.54 -7.89 -6.71
N ARG A 205 21.55 -6.61 -7.07
CA ARG A 205 22.62 -5.68 -6.69
C ARG A 205 22.33 -5.10 -5.31
N VAL A 206 23.29 -5.22 -4.42
CA VAL A 206 23.27 -4.63 -3.08
C VAL A 206 24.35 -3.53 -3.03
N ALA A 207 23.95 -2.31 -2.67
CA ALA A 207 24.87 -1.19 -2.51
C ALA A 207 25.71 -1.30 -1.24
N ASP A 208 26.74 -0.44 -1.13
CA ASP A 208 27.56 -0.35 0.07
C ASP A 208 26.70 0.06 1.29
N ASP A 209 27.11 -0.39 2.48
CA ASP A 209 26.49 -0.07 3.77
C ASP A 209 25.04 -0.56 3.93
N ALA A 210 24.64 -1.60 3.21
CA ALA A 210 23.34 -2.25 3.41
C ALA A 210 23.28 -2.91 4.80
N GLU A 211 22.28 -2.53 5.60
CA GLU A 211 22.06 -3.15 6.91
C GLU A 211 21.39 -4.52 6.78
N GLY A 212 20.59 -4.69 5.72
CA GLY A 212 19.90 -5.93 5.40
C GLY A 212 18.57 -5.71 4.71
N PHE A 213 17.96 -6.80 4.25
CA PHE A 213 16.65 -6.78 3.61
C PHE A 213 15.97 -8.13 3.71
N LEU A 214 14.66 -8.12 3.51
CA LEU A 214 13.85 -9.30 3.27
C LEU A 214 13.61 -9.46 1.77
N LEU A 215 13.55 -10.70 1.32
CA LEU A 215 13.20 -11.07 -0.05
C LEU A 215 12.12 -12.16 0.04
N GLU A 216 10.98 -11.94 -0.58
CA GLU A 216 9.91 -12.93 -0.66
C GLU A 216 9.88 -13.56 -2.05
N LEU A 217 9.74 -14.88 -2.08
CA LEU A 217 9.42 -15.64 -3.28
C LEU A 217 8.04 -16.28 -3.09
N TRP A 218 7.18 -16.06 -4.06
CA TRP A 218 5.84 -16.64 -4.13
C TRP A 218 5.72 -17.53 -5.36
N GLY A 219 5.30 -18.78 -5.15
CA GLY A 219 5.09 -19.76 -6.20
C GLY A 219 3.63 -20.21 -6.27
N ASN A 220 3.17 -20.50 -7.47
CA ASN A 220 1.80 -20.96 -7.67
C ASN A 220 1.73 -22.49 -7.52
N VAL A 221 0.82 -22.97 -6.69
CA VAL A 221 0.55 -24.44 -6.58
C VAL A 221 0.09 -24.99 -7.93
N PRO A 222 0.41 -26.24 -8.29
CA PRO A 222 1.05 -27.26 -7.45
C PRO A 222 2.59 -27.27 -7.50
N ASP A 223 3.21 -26.28 -8.16
CA ASP A 223 4.66 -26.22 -8.26
C ASP A 223 5.27 -25.92 -6.89
N VAL A 224 6.41 -26.50 -6.60
CA VAL A 224 7.21 -26.31 -5.39
C VAL A 224 8.60 -25.87 -5.79
N PHE A 225 9.10 -24.82 -5.13
CA PHE A 225 10.38 -24.22 -5.46
C PHE A 225 11.41 -24.41 -4.37
N THR A 226 12.68 -24.34 -4.75
CA THR A 226 13.84 -24.22 -3.85
C THR A 226 14.68 -23.05 -4.26
N VAL A 227 15.42 -22.51 -3.30
CA VAL A 227 16.34 -21.41 -3.54
C VAL A 227 17.70 -21.78 -3.03
N SER A 228 18.74 -21.69 -3.88
CA SER A 228 20.13 -21.63 -3.47
C SER A 228 20.63 -20.20 -3.54
N VAL A 229 21.65 -19.85 -2.73
CA VAL A 229 22.15 -18.47 -2.65
C VAL A 229 23.65 -18.47 -2.87
N ARG A 230 24.13 -17.53 -3.71
CA ARG A 230 25.54 -17.26 -3.91
C ARG A 230 25.84 -15.81 -3.59
N SER A 231 26.79 -15.58 -2.70
CA SER A 231 27.24 -14.25 -2.33
C SER A 231 28.20 -13.63 -3.35
N PRO A 232 28.43 -12.32 -3.31
CA PRO A 232 29.43 -11.65 -4.16
C PRO A 232 30.85 -12.22 -3.97
N GLY A 233 31.20 -12.67 -2.77
CA GLY A 233 32.48 -13.35 -2.45
C GLY A 233 32.57 -14.80 -2.96
N GLY A 234 31.49 -15.36 -3.47
CA GLY A 234 31.45 -16.70 -4.03
C GLY A 234 31.09 -17.82 -3.04
N GLU A 235 30.79 -17.48 -1.78
CA GLU A 235 30.24 -18.49 -0.86
C GLU A 235 28.80 -18.87 -1.28
N THR A 236 28.45 -20.12 -1.06
CA THR A 236 27.16 -20.66 -1.52
C THR A 236 26.38 -21.34 -0.40
N ILE A 237 25.07 -21.13 -0.41
CA ILE A 237 24.08 -21.95 0.30
C ILE A 237 23.47 -22.92 -0.71
N PRO A 238 23.47 -24.23 -0.46
CA PRO A 238 22.87 -25.20 -1.37
C PRO A 238 21.34 -25.00 -1.45
N PRO A 239 20.67 -25.62 -2.45
CA PRO A 239 19.23 -25.55 -2.55
C PRO A 239 18.54 -25.97 -1.25
N VAL A 240 17.70 -25.09 -0.71
CA VAL A 240 16.97 -25.32 0.54
C VAL A 240 15.55 -25.74 0.19
N ARG A 241 15.20 -26.95 0.54
CA ARG A 241 13.82 -27.45 0.49
C ARG A 241 13.19 -27.25 1.86
N LEU A 242 12.14 -26.46 1.90
CA LEU A 242 11.43 -26.17 3.14
C LEU A 242 10.22 -27.13 3.28
N GLY A 243 9.96 -27.54 4.50
CA GLY A 243 8.74 -28.25 4.88
C GLY A 243 7.61 -27.30 5.25
N ILE A 244 6.69 -27.79 6.06
CA ILE A 244 5.60 -26.95 6.59
C ILE A 244 6.16 -26.12 7.76
N ARG A 245 6.29 -24.79 7.57
CA ARG A 245 6.80 -23.81 8.56
C ARG A 245 8.21 -24.13 9.07
N ASP A 246 9.12 -24.32 8.14
CA ASP A 246 10.53 -24.53 8.43
C ASP A 246 11.35 -23.26 8.34
N SER A 247 12.48 -23.20 9.05
CA SER A 247 13.46 -22.13 8.88
C SER A 247 14.87 -22.64 9.13
N ILE A 248 15.82 -22.22 8.29
CA ILE A 248 17.24 -22.57 8.39
C ILE A 248 18.05 -21.29 8.32
N THR A 249 19.06 -21.17 9.20
CA THR A 249 19.95 -20.01 9.20
C THR A 249 21.37 -20.44 8.85
N TYR A 250 21.93 -19.80 7.83
CA TYR A 250 23.31 -19.94 7.38
C TYR A 250 24.13 -18.71 7.77
N ARG A 251 25.38 -18.93 8.17
CA ARG A 251 26.38 -17.88 8.37
C ARG A 251 27.52 -18.12 7.39
N PHE A 252 27.83 -17.12 6.61
CA PHE A 252 29.02 -17.18 5.75
C PHE A 252 30.29 -17.12 6.58
N VAL A 253 31.34 -17.76 6.11
CA VAL A 253 32.62 -17.90 6.82
C VAL A 253 33.54 -16.70 6.55
N TYR A 254 33.59 -16.28 5.29
CA TYR A 254 34.45 -15.20 4.82
C TYR A 254 33.77 -13.83 4.81
N GLU A 255 32.43 -13.83 4.94
CA GLU A 255 31.61 -12.65 4.94
C GLU A 255 30.87 -12.52 6.28
N ARG A 256 30.48 -11.27 6.63
CA ARG A 256 29.71 -11.04 7.88
C ARG A 256 28.24 -11.42 7.74
N THR A 257 27.83 -11.79 6.56
CA THR A 257 26.44 -12.01 6.19
C THR A 257 25.85 -13.23 6.88
N ARG A 258 24.63 -13.10 7.30
CA ARG A 258 23.77 -14.18 7.75
C ARG A 258 22.52 -14.22 6.88
N VAL A 259 22.17 -15.40 6.37
CA VAL A 259 20.96 -15.63 5.60
C VAL A 259 20.07 -16.60 6.34
N THR A 260 18.86 -16.17 6.67
CA THR A 260 17.81 -17.04 7.21
C THR A 260 16.78 -17.26 6.11
N ILE A 261 16.54 -18.52 5.78
CA ILE A 261 15.55 -18.95 4.79
C ILE A 261 14.42 -19.63 5.57
N ALA A 262 13.23 -19.06 5.47
CA ALA A 262 12.02 -19.58 6.09
C ALA A 262 10.95 -19.74 5.02
N GLY A 263 10.02 -20.68 5.19
CA GLY A 263 8.96 -20.85 4.22
C GLY A 263 7.81 -21.71 4.69
N THR A 264 6.78 -21.67 3.89
CA THR A 264 5.56 -22.45 4.06
C THR A 264 5.10 -22.91 2.70
N LEU A 265 4.96 -24.23 2.51
CA LEU A 265 4.46 -24.81 1.26
C LEU A 265 3.01 -24.43 0.96
N VAL A 266 2.22 -24.17 2.00
CA VAL A 266 0.83 -23.76 1.88
C VAL A 266 0.61 -22.62 2.88
N GLU A 267 0.70 -21.39 2.40
CA GLU A 267 0.38 -20.22 3.20
C GLU A 267 -1.13 -20.20 3.45
N PRO A 268 -1.60 -20.02 4.71
CA PRO A 268 -3.01 -20.24 5.06
C PRO A 268 -4.03 -19.37 4.35
N ALA A 269 -3.69 -18.13 3.97
CA ALA A 269 -4.61 -17.20 3.35
C ALA A 269 -4.69 -17.40 1.82
N SER A 270 -3.55 -17.58 1.17
CA SER A 270 -3.44 -17.74 -0.29
C SER A 270 -3.54 -19.20 -0.75
N GLY A 271 -3.14 -20.15 0.10
CA GLY A 271 -3.00 -21.56 -0.28
C GLY A 271 -1.75 -21.85 -1.10
N GLU A 272 -0.85 -20.90 -1.27
CA GLU A 272 0.33 -20.97 -2.15
C GLU A 272 1.63 -21.07 -1.37
N GLU A 273 2.74 -21.40 -2.07
CA GLU A 273 4.06 -21.46 -1.47
C GLU A 273 4.63 -20.06 -1.29
N VAL A 274 5.20 -19.79 -0.10
CA VAL A 274 6.03 -18.63 0.17
C VAL A 274 7.36 -19.03 0.76
N ILE A 275 8.45 -18.46 0.23
CA ILE A 275 9.81 -18.55 0.76
C ILE A 275 10.28 -17.15 1.10
N VAL A 276 10.62 -16.92 2.36
CA VAL A 276 11.14 -15.65 2.85
C VAL A 276 12.62 -15.79 3.15
N LEU A 277 13.44 -14.98 2.50
CA LEU A 277 14.87 -14.90 2.75
C LEU A 277 15.16 -13.60 3.49
N ARG A 278 15.70 -13.72 4.68
CA ARG A 278 16.21 -12.60 5.46
C ARG A 278 17.73 -12.54 5.35
N ILE A 279 18.24 -11.46 4.80
CA ILE A 279 19.67 -11.23 4.58
C ILE A 279 20.16 -10.14 5.54
N ASP A 280 20.85 -10.52 6.60
CA ASP A 280 21.44 -9.60 7.58
C ASP A 280 22.87 -9.25 7.17
N LEU A 281 23.23 -7.98 7.17
CA LEU A 281 24.57 -7.43 6.86
C LEU A 281 25.15 -8.00 5.55
N PRO A 282 24.45 -7.83 4.42
CA PRO A 282 24.90 -8.36 3.14
C PRO A 282 26.19 -7.68 2.70
N THR A 283 27.13 -8.46 2.15
CA THR A 283 28.29 -7.91 1.43
C THR A 283 27.81 -7.17 0.19
N PRO A 284 28.32 -5.96 -0.08
CA PRO A 284 28.01 -5.22 -1.29
C PRO A 284 28.41 -5.98 -2.56
N GLY A 285 27.61 -5.83 -3.62
CA GLY A 285 27.86 -6.49 -4.89
C GLY A 285 26.65 -7.22 -5.44
N ILE A 286 26.89 -8.22 -6.29
CA ILE A 286 25.82 -8.98 -6.95
C ILE A 286 25.63 -10.30 -6.21
N TRP A 287 24.44 -10.47 -5.68
CA TRP A 287 23.95 -11.71 -5.08
C TRP A 287 23.17 -12.50 -6.14
N THR A 288 23.36 -13.82 -6.21
CA THR A 288 22.61 -14.70 -7.10
C THR A 288 21.73 -15.63 -6.28
N PHE A 289 20.44 -15.60 -6.54
CA PHE A 289 19.44 -16.53 -5.98
C PHE A 289 19.02 -17.48 -7.11
N GLN A 290 19.46 -18.72 -7.03
CA GLN A 290 19.10 -19.73 -8.03
C GLN A 290 17.79 -20.39 -7.62
N VAL A 291 16.73 -20.19 -8.42
CA VAL A 291 15.41 -20.79 -8.18
C VAL A 291 15.25 -22.03 -9.03
N GLU A 292 14.90 -23.14 -8.41
CA GLU A 292 14.70 -24.44 -9.04
C GLU A 292 13.37 -25.04 -8.61
N ALA A 293 12.72 -25.80 -9.47
CA ALA A 293 11.52 -26.54 -9.10
C ALA A 293 11.86 -27.90 -8.49
N VAL A 294 10.98 -28.38 -7.61
CA VAL A 294 11.05 -29.71 -7.02
C VAL A 294 10.05 -30.62 -7.72
N GLY A 295 10.56 -31.56 -8.51
CA GLY A 295 9.72 -32.47 -9.28
C GLY A 295 9.26 -31.92 -10.62
N ASP A 296 8.10 -32.38 -11.07
CA ASP A 296 7.55 -31.97 -12.36
C ASP A 296 6.94 -30.55 -12.27
N VAL A 297 7.26 -29.71 -13.24
CA VAL A 297 6.76 -28.34 -13.35
C VAL A 297 5.44 -28.35 -14.11
N HIS A 298 4.41 -27.69 -13.55
CA HIS A 298 3.10 -27.55 -14.16
C HIS A 298 2.92 -26.16 -14.79
N ASN A 299 3.17 -25.10 -14.03
CA ASN A 299 3.10 -23.71 -14.46
C ASN A 299 4.49 -23.06 -14.54
N GLY A 300 5.33 -23.32 -13.54
CA GLY A 300 6.71 -22.84 -13.44
C GLY A 300 6.84 -21.35 -13.10
N VAL A 301 5.75 -20.61 -12.95
CA VAL A 301 5.77 -19.19 -12.65
C VAL A 301 6.03 -18.96 -11.17
N PHE A 302 7.00 -18.10 -10.89
CA PHE A 302 7.26 -17.59 -9.55
C PHE A 302 7.53 -16.08 -9.60
N HIS A 303 7.31 -15.42 -8.49
CA HIS A 303 7.56 -14.00 -8.32
C HIS A 303 8.45 -13.75 -7.12
N MET A 304 9.28 -12.72 -7.19
CA MET A 304 10.10 -12.29 -6.06
C MET A 304 9.95 -10.80 -5.84
N TRP A 305 9.80 -10.39 -4.59
CA TRP A 305 9.72 -8.98 -4.20
C TRP A 305 10.75 -8.61 -3.15
N LEU A 306 11.37 -7.47 -3.37
CA LEU A 306 12.13 -6.71 -2.37
C LEU A 306 11.17 -5.78 -1.60
N PRO A 307 11.58 -5.28 -0.41
CA PRO A 307 10.81 -4.29 0.32
C PRO A 307 10.52 -3.03 -0.53
N ILE A 308 9.54 -2.24 -0.12
CA ILE A 308 9.37 -0.89 -0.69
C ILE A 308 10.63 -0.06 -0.47
N THR A 309 10.89 0.88 -1.39
CA THR A 309 12.07 1.76 -1.35
C THR A 309 12.31 2.40 0.02
N GLY A 310 11.23 2.83 0.69
CA GLY A 310 11.33 3.46 2.02
C GLY A 310 11.81 2.52 3.14
N PHE A 311 11.78 1.21 2.95
CA PHE A 311 12.24 0.22 3.95
C PHE A 311 13.68 -0.26 3.72
N LEU A 312 14.36 0.29 2.74
CA LEU A 312 15.78 0.01 2.46
C LEU A 312 16.63 1.21 2.87
N ASN A 313 17.72 0.97 3.59
CA ASN A 313 18.64 2.04 3.97
C ASN A 313 19.55 2.48 2.82
N VAL A 314 19.76 1.61 1.85
CA VAL A 314 20.52 1.84 0.61
C VAL A 314 19.84 1.12 -0.56
N PRO A 315 20.18 1.44 -1.82
CA PRO A 315 19.62 0.75 -2.97
C PRO A 315 19.91 -0.77 -2.96
N VAL A 316 18.85 -1.57 -3.07
CA VAL A 316 18.87 -3.02 -3.31
C VAL A 316 17.91 -3.28 -4.45
N GLN A 317 18.36 -3.85 -5.57
CA GLN A 317 17.58 -3.90 -6.80
C GLN A 317 17.82 -5.18 -7.59
N PHE A 318 16.79 -5.74 -8.19
CA PHE A 318 16.95 -6.78 -9.21
C PHE A 318 17.68 -6.22 -10.44
N LEU A 319 18.62 -6.95 -11.01
CA LEU A 319 19.28 -6.57 -12.26
C LEU A 319 18.35 -6.76 -13.47
N GLU A 320 17.54 -7.81 -13.45
CA GLU A 320 16.47 -8.05 -14.41
C GLU A 320 15.13 -7.93 -13.67
N SER A 321 14.56 -6.73 -13.69
CA SER A 321 13.28 -6.45 -13.02
C SER A 321 12.14 -6.32 -14.02
N THR A 322 10.91 -6.51 -13.55
CA THR A 322 9.70 -6.15 -14.28
C THR A 322 8.94 -5.03 -13.59
N PRO A 323 8.45 -4.02 -14.31
CA PRO A 323 7.68 -2.93 -13.74
C PRO A 323 6.22 -3.32 -13.43
N TYR A 324 5.81 -4.52 -13.84
CA TYR A 324 4.45 -5.02 -13.66
C TYR A 324 4.32 -5.81 -12.36
N VAL A 325 3.10 -5.97 -11.86
CA VAL A 325 2.76 -6.57 -10.56
C VAL A 325 3.50 -5.85 -9.42
N THR A 326 3.55 -4.52 -9.51
CA THR A 326 4.22 -3.62 -8.56
C THR A 326 3.22 -2.73 -7.80
N LEU A 327 1.93 -3.02 -7.91
CA LEU A 327 0.96 -2.48 -6.97
C LEU A 327 1.35 -2.93 -5.56
N THR A 328 1.29 -2.01 -4.60
CA THR A 328 1.57 -2.34 -3.20
C THR A 328 0.30 -2.85 -2.49
N GLU A 329 0.44 -3.78 -1.56
CA GLU A 329 -0.66 -4.13 -0.65
C GLU A 329 -1.09 -2.87 0.15
N PRO A 330 -2.40 -2.54 0.27
CA PRO A 330 -3.55 -3.40 -0.05
C PRO A 330 -4.23 -3.12 -1.42
N ALA A 331 -3.54 -2.54 -2.40
CA ALA A 331 -4.16 -2.18 -3.68
C ALA A 331 -4.64 -3.38 -4.52
N MET A 332 -4.28 -4.61 -4.13
CA MET A 332 -4.77 -5.84 -4.74
C MET A 332 -6.09 -6.34 -4.17
N ALA A 333 -6.65 -5.70 -3.15
CA ALA A 333 -7.98 -6.01 -2.65
C ALA A 333 -9.03 -5.90 -3.78
N LYS A 334 -10.01 -6.79 -3.78
CA LYS A 334 -10.92 -6.99 -4.91
C LYS A 334 -12.01 -5.93 -5.01
N ASP A 335 -12.58 -5.56 -3.87
CA ASP A 335 -13.77 -4.72 -3.81
C ASP A 335 -13.47 -3.25 -3.46
N VAL A 336 -12.20 -2.89 -3.20
CA VAL A 336 -11.76 -1.51 -3.01
C VAL A 336 -11.67 -0.75 -4.34
N ILE A 337 -11.52 0.57 -4.27
CA ILE A 337 -11.12 1.42 -5.40
C ILE A 337 -9.60 1.56 -5.37
N SER A 338 -8.92 0.87 -6.28
CA SER A 338 -7.47 0.89 -6.43
C SER A 338 -7.04 1.86 -7.52
N VAL A 339 -6.14 2.80 -7.22
CA VAL A 339 -5.78 3.89 -8.15
C VAL A 339 -4.30 3.91 -8.46
N SER A 340 -3.97 3.95 -9.77
CA SER A 340 -2.65 4.32 -10.26
C SER A 340 -2.54 5.84 -10.44
N THR A 341 -1.36 6.30 -10.84
CA THR A 341 -1.02 7.73 -10.87
C THR A 341 -0.63 8.20 -12.25
N TYR A 342 -1.15 9.37 -12.65
CA TYR A 342 -0.74 10.05 -13.86
C TYR A 342 -0.48 11.54 -13.65
N ASN A 343 0.20 12.16 -14.60
CA ASN A 343 0.45 13.60 -14.64
C ASN A 343 -0.65 14.30 -15.44
N ALA A 344 -1.52 15.05 -14.77
CA ALA A 344 -2.63 15.77 -15.40
C ALA A 344 -2.20 16.91 -16.34
N ALA A 345 -0.96 17.41 -16.24
CA ALA A 345 -0.48 18.48 -17.12
C ALA A 345 -0.25 18.01 -18.56
N ASN A 346 0.03 16.72 -18.78
CA ASN A 346 0.35 16.16 -20.09
C ASN A 346 -0.27 14.78 -20.34
N ASN A 347 -1.11 14.28 -19.43
CA ASN A 347 -1.75 12.98 -19.48
C ASN A 347 -0.76 11.79 -19.60
N SER A 348 0.48 11.95 -19.12
CA SER A 348 1.44 10.84 -19.08
C SER A 348 1.29 10.00 -17.83
N PHE A 349 1.45 8.70 -17.95
CA PHE A 349 1.54 7.80 -16.81
C PHE A 349 2.76 8.16 -15.94
N TYR A 350 2.61 8.13 -14.62
CA TYR A 350 3.73 8.38 -13.71
C TYR A 350 4.62 7.14 -13.63
N ILE A 351 5.90 7.31 -13.95
CA ILE A 351 6.81 6.17 -14.13
C ILE A 351 6.96 5.31 -12.87
N ASP A 352 6.94 5.93 -11.69
CA ASP A 352 7.07 5.23 -10.41
C ASP A 352 5.74 4.67 -9.90
N SER A 353 4.60 5.01 -10.53
CA SER A 353 3.32 4.43 -10.14
C SER A 353 3.35 2.91 -10.22
N GLY A 354 2.79 2.26 -9.19
CA GLY A 354 2.56 0.82 -9.22
C GLY A 354 1.72 0.42 -10.43
N ARG A 355 2.07 -0.72 -11.04
CA ARG A 355 1.41 -1.30 -12.22
C ARG A 355 0.85 -2.67 -11.91
N GLY A 356 -0.33 -2.94 -12.46
CA GLY A 356 -0.99 -4.23 -12.36
C GLY A 356 -0.46 -5.29 -13.35
N PHE A 357 -1.17 -6.35 -13.65
CA PHE A 357 -2.35 -6.73 -12.89
C PHE A 357 -1.95 -7.29 -11.51
N THR A 358 -2.88 -7.87 -10.75
CA THR A 358 -2.48 -8.67 -9.59
C THR A 358 -1.66 -9.88 -10.02
N ARG A 359 -0.98 -10.56 -9.11
CA ARG A 359 -0.21 -11.78 -9.41
C ARG A 359 -1.09 -12.90 -10.01
N THR A 360 -2.33 -12.98 -9.60
CA THR A 360 -3.32 -13.94 -10.13
C THR A 360 -4.04 -13.47 -11.40
N GLY A 361 -3.70 -12.29 -11.93
CA GLY A 361 -4.24 -11.76 -13.18
C GLY A 361 -5.55 -10.99 -13.04
N ALA A 362 -6.03 -10.72 -11.83
CA ALA A 362 -7.17 -9.83 -11.64
C ALA A 362 -6.81 -8.39 -12.04
N VAL A 363 -7.77 -7.68 -12.62
CA VAL A 363 -7.55 -6.32 -13.10
C VAL A 363 -7.54 -5.35 -11.92
N ASN A 364 -6.37 -4.85 -11.61
CA ASN A 364 -6.06 -3.73 -10.75
C ASN A 364 -4.84 -3.02 -11.36
N PRO A 365 -4.71 -1.69 -11.28
CA PRO A 365 -5.63 -0.75 -10.64
C PRO A 365 -6.97 -0.70 -11.39
N ASP A 366 -7.98 -0.05 -10.79
CA ASP A 366 -9.27 0.15 -11.46
C ASP A 366 -9.18 1.25 -12.52
N PHE A 367 -8.48 2.33 -12.20
CA PHE A 367 -8.22 3.47 -13.10
C PHE A 367 -7.03 4.30 -12.59
N ALA A 368 -6.62 5.31 -13.37
CA ALA A 368 -5.59 6.26 -12.97
C ALA A 368 -6.19 7.61 -12.54
N ALA A 369 -5.59 8.24 -11.53
CA ALA A 369 -5.97 9.57 -11.06
C ALA A 369 -4.76 10.52 -11.00
N PRO A 370 -4.95 11.87 -11.03
CA PRO A 370 -3.86 12.82 -10.92
C PRO A 370 -3.09 12.65 -9.61
N GLY A 371 -1.76 12.63 -9.67
CA GLY A 371 -0.91 12.52 -8.48
C GLY A 371 0.48 13.10 -8.67
N VAL A 372 0.74 13.77 -9.81
CA VAL A 372 2.04 14.39 -10.09
C VAL A 372 1.93 15.91 -9.96
N ASN A 373 2.82 16.51 -9.16
CA ASN A 373 2.84 17.96 -8.88
C ASN A 373 1.49 18.50 -8.37
N VAL A 374 0.79 17.70 -7.57
CA VAL A 374 -0.46 18.11 -6.94
C VAL A 374 -0.17 19.18 -5.90
N SER A 375 -0.97 20.24 -5.91
CA SER A 375 -0.88 21.29 -4.90
C SER A 375 -1.37 20.76 -3.55
N THR A 376 -0.55 20.91 -2.52
CA THR A 376 -0.86 20.52 -1.14
C THR A 376 -0.57 21.70 -0.21
N ILE A 377 -0.89 21.56 1.06
CA ILE A 377 -0.54 22.56 2.09
C ILE A 377 0.97 22.75 2.27
N ARG A 378 1.76 21.81 1.79
CA ARG A 378 3.23 21.82 1.86
C ARG A 378 3.89 22.26 0.56
N GLY A 379 3.11 22.64 -0.43
CA GLY A 379 3.56 22.96 -1.77
C GLY A 379 3.13 21.91 -2.78
N LYS A 380 3.93 21.72 -3.84
CA LYS A 380 3.67 20.67 -4.84
C LYS A 380 4.31 19.36 -4.43
N GLU A 381 3.51 18.32 -4.39
CA GLU A 381 3.96 16.96 -4.04
C GLU A 381 3.55 15.96 -5.14
N THR A 382 4.24 14.82 -5.20
CA THR A 382 3.97 13.75 -6.17
C THR A 382 3.91 12.41 -5.44
N GLY A 383 2.91 11.60 -5.75
CA GLY A 383 2.75 10.26 -5.21
C GLY A 383 1.36 9.69 -5.41
N SER A 384 1.26 8.37 -5.38
CA SER A 384 0.00 7.63 -5.53
C SER A 384 -0.98 7.89 -4.38
N SER A 385 -0.48 8.26 -3.20
CA SER A 385 -1.31 8.66 -2.07
C SER A 385 -2.16 9.91 -2.37
N LEU A 386 -1.65 10.84 -3.20
CA LEU A 386 -2.40 12.03 -3.62
C LEU A 386 -3.47 11.69 -4.66
N SER A 387 -3.19 10.71 -5.55
CA SER A 387 -4.20 10.15 -6.45
C SER A 387 -5.35 9.52 -5.68
N ALA A 388 -5.03 8.74 -4.63
CA ALA A 388 -6.04 8.17 -3.75
C ALA A 388 -6.82 9.23 -2.98
N ALA A 389 -6.16 10.29 -2.50
CA ALA A 389 -6.81 11.40 -1.79
C ALA A 389 -7.78 12.18 -2.68
N LEU A 390 -7.38 12.53 -3.91
CA LEU A 390 -8.27 13.16 -4.90
C LEU A 390 -9.46 12.28 -5.22
N THR A 391 -9.22 10.99 -5.45
CA THR A 391 -10.29 10.02 -5.70
C THR A 391 -11.24 9.91 -4.52
N ALA A 392 -10.71 9.87 -3.28
CA ALA A 392 -11.54 9.79 -2.09
C ALA A 392 -12.45 11.01 -1.94
N GLY A 393 -11.96 12.22 -2.26
CA GLY A 393 -12.79 13.43 -2.28
C GLY A 393 -13.87 13.37 -3.37
N ALA A 394 -13.53 12.92 -4.59
CA ALA A 394 -14.51 12.74 -5.66
C ALA A 394 -15.59 11.68 -5.29
N VAL A 395 -15.17 10.59 -4.64
CA VAL A 395 -16.08 9.57 -4.11
C VAL A 395 -16.96 10.13 -3.01
N ALA A 396 -16.46 11.04 -2.16
CA ALA A 396 -17.28 11.70 -1.13
C ALA A 396 -18.40 12.55 -1.76
N GLN A 397 -18.11 13.31 -2.82
CA GLN A 397 -19.15 14.04 -3.59
C GLN A 397 -20.18 13.09 -4.20
N PHE A 398 -19.71 11.94 -4.76
CA PHE A 398 -20.63 10.92 -5.28
C PHE A 398 -21.52 10.35 -4.17
N MET A 399 -20.96 10.10 -2.98
CA MET A 399 -21.72 9.59 -1.82
C MET A 399 -22.72 10.62 -1.31
N GLU A 400 -22.43 11.90 -1.38
CA GLU A 400 -23.40 12.96 -1.09
C GLU A 400 -24.58 12.86 -2.04
N TRP A 401 -24.34 12.85 -3.35
CA TRP A 401 -25.39 12.70 -4.36
C TRP A 401 -26.17 11.39 -4.18
N ALA A 402 -25.47 10.27 -4.01
CA ALA A 402 -26.10 8.96 -3.96
C ALA A 402 -26.89 8.73 -2.67
N VAL A 403 -26.23 8.93 -1.52
CA VAL A 403 -26.75 8.52 -0.22
C VAL A 403 -27.46 9.67 0.48
N VAL A 404 -26.81 10.85 0.60
CA VAL A 404 -27.37 11.98 1.38
C VAL A 404 -28.57 12.57 0.66
N GLN A 405 -28.47 12.80 -0.66
CA GLN A 405 -29.59 13.32 -1.48
C GLN A 405 -30.60 12.22 -1.86
N GLY A 406 -30.33 10.95 -1.53
CA GLY A 406 -31.29 9.85 -1.66
C GLY A 406 -31.41 9.22 -3.05
N ASN A 407 -30.49 9.51 -3.99
CA ASN A 407 -30.56 8.99 -5.36
C ASN A 407 -30.22 7.48 -5.45
N ASN A 408 -29.30 6.97 -4.59
CA ASN A 408 -28.99 5.56 -4.44
C ASN A 408 -28.46 5.28 -3.03
N GLN A 409 -29.36 5.07 -2.08
CA GLN A 409 -28.99 4.86 -0.67
C GLN A 409 -28.36 3.49 -0.36
N MET A 410 -28.33 2.58 -1.34
CA MET A 410 -27.90 1.20 -1.15
C MET A 410 -26.50 0.95 -1.71
N VAL A 411 -25.86 1.99 -2.22
CA VAL A 411 -24.55 1.90 -2.89
C VAL A 411 -23.46 1.40 -1.94
N ALA A 412 -22.60 0.51 -2.45
CA ALA A 412 -21.36 0.05 -1.82
C ALA A 412 -20.16 0.35 -2.74
N THR A 413 -18.94 0.10 -2.30
CA THR A 413 -17.73 0.45 -3.04
C THR A 413 -17.73 -0.07 -4.47
N ARG A 414 -18.18 -1.31 -4.70
CA ARG A 414 -18.20 -1.93 -6.02
C ARG A 414 -19.07 -1.18 -7.04
N GLU A 415 -20.26 -0.72 -6.63
CA GLU A 415 -21.13 0.08 -7.49
C GLU A 415 -20.51 1.44 -7.77
N ILE A 416 -19.92 2.08 -6.75
CA ILE A 416 -19.21 3.37 -6.89
C ILE A 416 -18.07 3.22 -7.90
N LYS A 417 -17.22 2.21 -7.73
CA LYS A 417 -16.14 1.87 -8.64
C LYS A 417 -16.62 1.78 -10.10
N ASN A 418 -17.73 1.08 -10.35
CA ASN A 418 -18.31 0.94 -11.69
C ASN A 418 -18.79 2.28 -12.28
N TYR A 419 -19.29 3.23 -11.46
CA TYR A 419 -19.62 4.57 -11.94
C TYR A 419 -18.36 5.33 -12.37
N PHE A 420 -17.29 5.27 -11.58
CA PHE A 420 -16.03 5.93 -11.90
C PHE A 420 -15.36 5.31 -13.14
N ILE A 421 -15.32 4.00 -13.24
CA ILE A 421 -14.81 3.28 -14.41
C ILE A 421 -15.55 3.73 -15.69
N ARG A 422 -16.88 3.80 -15.66
CA ARG A 422 -17.67 4.25 -16.81
C ARG A 422 -17.49 5.73 -17.15
N GLY A 423 -17.20 6.56 -16.15
CA GLY A 423 -16.94 7.99 -16.32
C GLY A 423 -15.51 8.32 -16.72
N ALA A 424 -14.59 7.34 -16.69
CA ALA A 424 -13.19 7.56 -17.02
C ALA A 424 -12.96 7.81 -18.51
N SER A 425 -12.01 8.70 -18.83
CA SER A 425 -11.66 9.02 -20.20
C SER A 425 -10.63 8.04 -20.74
N ARG A 426 -10.90 7.47 -21.92
CA ARG A 426 -10.00 6.55 -22.64
C ARG A 426 -9.13 7.27 -23.63
N SER A 427 -7.86 6.94 -23.70
CA SER A 427 -6.94 7.44 -24.71
C SER A 427 -7.08 6.66 -26.00
N ALA A 428 -7.16 7.35 -27.14
CA ALA A 428 -7.18 6.72 -28.45
C ALA A 428 -5.87 5.95 -28.69
N GLY A 429 -5.97 4.71 -29.15
CA GLY A 429 -4.81 3.84 -29.41
C GLY A 429 -4.32 3.03 -28.20
N THR A 430 -4.94 3.17 -27.02
CA THR A 430 -4.65 2.35 -25.85
C THR A 430 -5.72 1.27 -25.68
N SER A 431 -5.30 0.02 -25.50
CA SER A 431 -6.21 -1.09 -25.19
C SER A 431 -6.52 -1.12 -23.69
N TYR A 432 -7.77 -1.39 -23.35
CA TYR A 432 -8.26 -1.56 -21.98
C TYR A 432 -8.95 -2.92 -21.80
N PRO A 433 -8.85 -3.56 -20.62
CA PRO A 433 -8.03 -3.14 -19.48
C PRO A 433 -6.53 -3.26 -19.75
N ASN A 434 -5.71 -2.48 -19.04
CA ASN A 434 -4.27 -2.61 -19.09
C ASN A 434 -3.62 -2.37 -17.72
N ARG A 435 -2.33 -2.69 -17.61
CA ARG A 435 -1.61 -2.73 -16.34
C ARG A 435 -1.28 -1.36 -15.74
N GLU A 436 -1.40 -0.30 -16.51
CA GLU A 436 -1.07 1.07 -16.10
C GLU A 436 -2.35 1.86 -15.78
N TRP A 437 -3.30 1.84 -16.69
CA TRP A 437 -4.50 2.67 -16.65
C TRP A 437 -5.74 1.95 -16.13
N GLY A 438 -5.62 0.65 -15.82
CA GLY A 438 -6.72 -0.18 -15.30
C GLY A 438 -7.80 -0.47 -16.33
N GLU A 439 -9.05 -0.52 -15.85
CA GLU A 439 -10.23 -0.91 -16.64
C GLU A 439 -10.55 0.10 -17.75
N ASP A 440 -10.43 1.43 -17.49
CA ASP A 440 -10.98 2.45 -18.37
C ASP A 440 -10.18 3.77 -18.50
N GLY A 441 -8.94 3.86 -17.97
CA GLY A 441 -8.10 5.01 -18.18
C GLY A 441 -8.10 6.05 -17.07
N ILE A 442 -8.29 7.34 -17.39
CA ILE A 442 -8.08 8.45 -16.46
C ILE A 442 -9.40 9.07 -15.98
N ILE A 443 -9.46 9.39 -14.69
CA ILE A 443 -10.47 10.32 -14.17
C ILE A 443 -9.93 11.72 -14.31
N VAL A 444 -10.63 12.54 -15.08
CA VAL A 444 -10.31 13.95 -15.25
C VAL A 444 -11.00 14.72 -14.11
N SER A 445 -10.22 15.40 -13.27
CA SER A 445 -10.78 16.41 -12.37
C SER A 445 -11.18 17.61 -13.20
N SER A 446 -12.48 17.86 -13.34
CA SER A 446 -13.01 19.11 -13.90
C SER A 446 -12.84 20.25 -12.91
#